data_ac857cfaf0ce942085ee2c9014f76de6
#
_entry.id   ac857cfaf0ce942085ee2c9014f76de6
#
_cell.length_a   1.000
_cell.length_b   1.000
_cell.length_c   1.000
_cell.angle_alpha   90.00
_cell.angle_beta   90.00
_cell.angle_gamma   90.00
#
_symmetry.space_group_name_H-M   'P 1'
#
loop_
_entity.id
_entity.type
_entity.pdbx_description
1 polymer ?
#
loop_
_entity_poly.entity_id
_entity_poly.type
_entity_poly.pdbx_seq_one_letter_code
_entity_poly.pdbx_strand_id
1 'polypeptide(L)'
;MEIEAKSCFSYIFKQRGTENDSSVVGERPTRRMVTLNTDLSLLELLVPDALKIFRQRYLILEQISLHAPIGRRTVARQLGLSERNIRTETDYLRDQGLIEIKNFGMFLTEKGESVVKDAAPIVDRLFNASQAEVWLAQALGIDRTIIVAGDADLQSWVYDLAGEELNSALNLLLPLADCIVTVMGGKTIAKVAKKLNRSLSENRSLIFVPGRGALGGRVNTESNAVVQEMARATGGSYESLFLPEHVSKDAYRSLVRDPEISGVLQDISQSDVVIHGIGLASEMARRRGYDSVALARLRENKAVTECFGCFFDEEGHVVERIRQVGLQFENLTNVPHILAIALGTRKAKAIKAYMRNAPHQTWLITDEAAANQILNGSSRLK
;
A
#
# COMPACT_ATOMS: atom_id res chain seq x y z
N MET A 1 0.83 38.82 30.90
CA MET A 1 0.61 37.43 31.31
C MET A 1 1.30 36.53 30.28
N GLU A 2 2.64 36.75 30.15
CA GLU A 2 3.48 36.18 29.06
C GLU A 2 4.90 35.79 29.58
N ILE A 3 5.02 35.31 30.80
CA ILE A 3 6.36 35.05 31.42
C ILE A 3 6.51 33.60 31.96
N GLU A 4 5.56 32.70 31.86
CA GLU A 4 5.69 31.37 32.48
C GLU A 4 5.98 30.17 31.53
N ALA A 5 6.05 30.38 30.24
CA ALA A 5 6.30 29.25 29.30
C ALA A 5 7.79 28.95 29.05
N LYS A 6 8.72 29.79 29.51
CA LYS A 6 10.18 29.59 29.26
C LYS A 6 10.93 28.86 30.38
N SER A 7 10.31 28.60 31.53
CA SER A 7 10.98 27.99 32.69
C SER A 7 10.96 26.44 32.70
N CYS A 8 10.04 25.79 32.00
CA CYS A 8 9.90 24.34 32.08
C CYS A 8 10.90 23.55 31.19
N PHE A 9 11.41 24.17 30.13
CA PHE A 9 12.30 23.45 29.18
C PHE A 9 13.77 23.38 29.67
N SER A 10 14.20 24.23 30.61
CA SER A 10 15.59 24.21 31.08
C SER A 10 15.87 23.28 32.25
N TYR A 11 14.82 22.74 32.88
CA TYR A 11 14.97 21.85 34.07
C TYR A 11 15.21 20.37 33.71
N ILE A 12 14.77 19.95 32.55
CA ILE A 12 14.90 18.53 32.11
C ILE A 12 16.30 18.20 31.59
N PHE A 13 17.10 19.23 31.18
CA PHE A 13 18.43 19.01 30.60
C PHE A 13 19.61 19.09 31.58
N LYS A 14 19.39 19.39 32.89
CA LYS A 14 20.46 19.68 33.83
C LYS A 14 20.79 18.57 34.85
N GLN A 15 20.19 17.40 34.76
CA GLN A 15 20.50 16.28 35.66
C GLN A 15 20.96 14.99 34.95
N ARG A 16 21.93 15.06 34.05
CA ARG A 16 22.75 13.91 33.69
C ARG A 16 24.15 14.35 33.26
N GLY A 17 24.95 14.68 34.24
CA GLY A 17 26.41 14.74 34.10
C GLY A 17 27.06 14.02 35.24
N THR A 18 28.04 13.22 34.85
CA THR A 18 29.07 12.49 35.69
C THR A 18 28.62 11.16 36.26
N GLU A 19 29.09 10.07 35.63
CA GLU A 19 30.14 9.24 36.17
C GLU A 19 30.63 8.24 35.12
N ASN A 20 31.93 8.31 34.83
CA ASN A 20 32.70 7.28 34.12
C ASN A 20 32.83 6.05 34.99
N ASP A 21 32.53 4.87 34.49
CA ASP A 21 33.35 3.71 34.78
C ASP A 21 33.36 2.73 33.60
N SER A 22 34.57 2.29 33.30
CA SER A 22 34.93 1.42 32.22
C SER A 22 34.85 -0.02 32.71
N SER A 23 34.08 -0.85 32.03
CA SER A 23 34.45 -2.24 31.69
C SER A 23 33.22 -3.07 31.29
N VAL A 24 33.44 -3.91 30.27
CA VAL A 24 32.80 -5.22 30.04
C VAL A 24 31.63 -5.31 29.08
N VAL A 25 31.96 -5.93 27.90
CA VAL A 25 31.20 -6.99 27.21
C VAL A 25 29.74 -6.77 26.82
N GLY A 26 29.57 -6.67 25.49
CA GLY A 26 28.48 -7.32 24.78
C GLY A 26 27.06 -7.10 25.30
N GLU A 27 26.45 -5.94 25.05
CA GLU A 27 25.01 -5.78 25.24
C GLU A 27 24.24 -5.79 23.90
N ARG A 28 23.22 -6.64 23.89
CA ARG A 28 22.26 -6.88 22.80
C ARG A 28 21.46 -5.62 22.44
N PRO A 29 21.04 -5.42 21.19
CA PRO A 29 20.35 -4.21 20.74
C PRO A 29 18.89 -4.03 21.22
N THR A 30 18.46 -4.78 22.24
CA THR A 30 17.07 -4.80 22.74
C THR A 30 16.64 -3.61 23.59
N ARG A 31 17.58 -2.82 24.12
CA ARG A 31 17.23 -1.73 25.06
C ARG A 31 16.85 -0.40 24.36
N ARG A 32 17.25 -0.19 23.12
CA ARG A 32 16.91 1.04 22.36
C ARG A 32 15.49 1.02 21.74
N MET A 33 14.93 -0.15 21.49
CA MET A 33 13.58 -0.30 20.93
C MET A 33 12.46 -0.04 21.95
N VAL A 34 12.67 -0.44 23.20
CA VAL A 34 11.69 -0.25 24.28
C VAL A 34 11.53 1.23 24.63
N THR A 35 12.60 2.03 24.54
CA THR A 35 12.56 3.46 24.86
C THR A 35 11.78 4.30 23.85
N LEU A 36 11.86 4.02 22.55
CA LEU A 36 11.19 4.82 21.51
C LEU A 36 9.67 4.64 21.49
N ASN A 37 9.18 3.41 21.66
CA ASN A 37 7.74 3.16 21.81
C ASN A 37 7.19 3.75 23.12
N THR A 38 7.97 3.74 24.17
CA THR A 38 7.62 4.34 25.46
C THR A 38 7.52 5.88 25.33
N ASP A 39 8.42 6.52 24.59
CA ASP A 39 8.43 7.97 24.38
C ASP A 39 7.23 8.42 23.53
N LEU A 40 6.83 7.66 22.52
CA LEU A 40 5.65 7.94 21.70
C LEU A 40 4.35 7.76 22.49
N SER A 41 4.21 6.68 23.24
CA SER A 41 3.06 6.45 24.11
C SER A 41 2.95 7.50 25.20
N LEU A 42 4.08 8.03 25.69
CA LEU A 42 4.08 9.15 26.62
C LEU A 42 3.61 10.45 25.98
N LEU A 43 4.00 10.74 24.75
CA LEU A 43 3.50 11.91 24.01
C LEU A 43 2.00 11.83 23.77
N GLU A 44 1.48 10.65 23.39
CA GLU A 44 0.04 10.42 23.24
C GLU A 44 -0.75 10.65 24.53
N LEU A 45 -0.17 10.28 25.68
CA LEU A 45 -0.79 10.50 26.98
C LEU A 45 -0.68 11.94 27.48
N LEU A 46 0.45 12.61 27.21
CA LEU A 46 0.74 13.92 27.78
C LEU A 46 0.25 15.08 26.91
N VAL A 47 0.28 14.94 25.57
CA VAL A 47 -0.02 16.03 24.62
C VAL A 47 -0.85 15.56 23.42
N PRO A 48 -1.97 14.83 23.63
CA PRO A 48 -2.78 14.27 22.54
C PRO A 48 -3.30 15.37 21.59
N ASP A 49 -3.64 16.54 22.12
CA ASP A 49 -4.14 17.66 21.32
C ASP A 49 -3.06 18.22 20.36
N ALA A 50 -1.82 18.31 20.81
CA ALA A 50 -0.71 18.77 19.97
C ALA A 50 -0.43 17.76 18.82
N LEU A 51 -0.47 16.47 19.10
CA LEU A 51 -0.32 15.44 18.10
C LEU A 51 -1.47 15.45 17.08
N LYS A 52 -2.70 15.66 17.54
CA LYS A 52 -3.88 15.79 16.67
C LYS A 52 -3.75 16.99 15.72
N ILE A 53 -3.31 18.14 16.24
CA ILE A 53 -3.08 19.35 15.44
C ILE A 53 -1.95 19.11 14.43
N PHE A 54 -0.85 18.49 14.85
CA PHE A 54 0.28 18.17 13.98
C PHE A 54 -0.15 17.28 12.81
N ARG A 55 -0.86 16.19 13.11
CA ARG A 55 -1.41 15.29 12.09
C ARG A 55 -2.34 16.03 11.12
N GLN A 56 -3.25 16.83 11.65
CA GLN A 56 -4.22 17.58 10.85
C GLN A 56 -3.54 18.55 9.88
N ARG A 57 -2.54 19.32 10.34
CA ARG A 57 -1.77 20.26 9.51
C ARG A 57 -0.98 19.53 8.43
N TYR A 58 -0.36 18.41 8.77
CA TYR A 58 0.33 17.58 7.79
C TYR A 58 -0.63 17.08 6.70
N LEU A 59 -1.78 16.53 7.06
CA LEU A 59 -2.77 16.06 6.09
C LEU A 59 -3.27 17.18 5.18
N ILE A 60 -3.42 18.41 5.69
CA ILE A 60 -3.79 19.56 4.85
C ILE A 60 -2.68 19.86 3.83
N LEU A 61 -1.42 19.91 4.25
CA LEU A 61 -0.28 20.14 3.36
C LEU A 61 -0.16 19.01 2.32
N GLU A 62 -0.32 17.77 2.73
CA GLU A 62 -0.30 16.60 1.84
C GLU A 62 -1.40 16.68 0.78
N GLN A 63 -2.64 17.04 1.15
CA GLN A 63 -3.73 17.24 0.19
C GLN A 63 -3.44 18.39 -0.80
N ILE A 64 -2.81 19.44 -0.35
CA ILE A 64 -2.37 20.53 -1.24
C ILE A 64 -1.26 20.05 -2.17
N SER A 65 -0.29 19.26 -1.68
CA SER A 65 0.79 18.68 -2.48
C SER A 65 0.26 17.80 -3.62
N LEU A 66 -0.72 16.95 -3.31
CA LEU A 66 -1.25 15.96 -4.26
C LEU A 66 -2.21 16.56 -5.29
N HIS A 67 -2.91 17.66 -4.93
CA HIS A 67 -4.06 18.14 -5.70
C HIS A 67 -4.03 19.64 -6.04
N ALA A 68 -2.86 20.30 -5.90
CA ALA A 68 -2.79 21.75 -6.26
C ALA A 68 -3.08 21.97 -7.75
N PRO A 69 -3.90 23.01 -8.06
CA PRO A 69 -4.58 23.96 -7.19
C PRO A 69 -5.84 23.39 -6.53
N ILE A 70 -5.92 23.47 -5.19
CA ILE A 70 -7.06 22.91 -4.44
C ILE A 70 -7.73 23.99 -3.57
N GLY A 71 -9.08 23.99 -3.53
CA GLY A 71 -9.86 24.91 -2.71
C GLY A 71 -10.08 24.40 -1.28
N ARG A 72 -10.25 25.33 -0.30
CA ARG A 72 -10.53 25.00 1.11
C ARG A 72 -11.72 24.07 1.30
N ARG A 73 -12.81 24.25 0.53
CA ARG A 73 -13.99 23.38 0.61
C ARG A 73 -13.70 21.94 0.21
N THR A 74 -12.86 21.77 -0.79
CA THR A 74 -12.44 20.44 -1.25
C THR A 74 -11.61 19.74 -0.20
N VAL A 75 -10.62 20.44 0.38
CA VAL A 75 -9.82 19.90 1.48
C VAL A 75 -10.68 19.55 2.71
N ALA A 76 -11.63 20.42 3.06
CA ALA A 76 -12.55 20.18 4.19
C ALA A 76 -13.34 18.87 3.99
N ARG A 77 -13.87 18.68 2.80
CA ARG A 77 -14.62 17.47 2.43
C ARG A 77 -13.75 16.21 2.42
N GLN A 78 -12.54 16.29 1.84
CA GLN A 78 -11.60 15.16 1.79
C GLN A 78 -11.18 14.68 3.16
N LEU A 79 -10.94 15.61 4.07
CA LEU A 79 -10.48 15.31 5.44
C LEU A 79 -11.62 15.12 6.45
N GLY A 80 -12.88 15.24 6.03
CA GLY A 80 -14.03 15.15 6.94
C GLY A 80 -14.06 16.25 8.00
N LEU A 81 -13.49 17.43 7.69
CA LEU A 81 -13.39 18.56 8.61
C LEU A 81 -14.33 19.70 8.23
N SER A 82 -14.69 20.57 9.21
CA SER A 82 -15.48 21.74 8.92
C SER A 82 -14.69 22.78 8.10
N GLU A 83 -15.36 23.53 7.21
CA GLU A 83 -14.73 24.60 6.45
C GLU A 83 -14.10 25.68 7.36
N ARG A 84 -14.70 25.93 8.52
CA ARG A 84 -14.17 26.87 9.53
C ARG A 84 -12.82 26.39 10.06
N ASN A 85 -12.71 25.10 10.37
CA ASN A 85 -11.47 24.51 10.85
C ASN A 85 -10.39 24.60 9.77
N ILE A 86 -10.68 24.18 8.53
CA ILE A 86 -9.73 24.28 7.41
C ILE A 86 -9.30 25.72 7.14
N ARG A 87 -10.21 26.70 7.27
CA ARG A 87 -9.84 28.12 7.13
C ARG A 87 -8.80 28.53 8.18
N THR A 88 -9.03 28.22 9.45
CA THR A 88 -8.12 28.53 10.53
C THR A 88 -6.74 27.93 10.31
N GLU A 89 -6.70 26.64 9.96
CA GLU A 89 -5.43 25.93 9.76
C GLU A 89 -4.70 26.38 8.49
N THR A 90 -5.42 26.65 7.38
CA THR A 90 -4.78 27.16 6.16
C THR A 90 -4.30 28.59 6.30
N ASP A 91 -4.99 29.44 7.08
CA ASP A 91 -4.50 30.79 7.40
C ASP A 91 -3.22 30.70 8.23
N TYR A 92 -3.16 29.83 9.24
CA TYR A 92 -1.95 29.56 10.01
C TYR A 92 -0.79 29.06 9.11
N LEU A 93 -1.04 28.06 8.24
CA LEU A 93 -0.01 27.51 7.35
C LEU A 93 0.52 28.54 6.35
N ARG A 94 -0.36 29.44 5.85
CA ARG A 94 0.05 30.60 5.04
C ARG A 94 0.95 31.55 5.82
N ASP A 95 0.56 31.89 7.03
CA ASP A 95 1.33 32.82 7.87
C ASP A 95 2.69 32.24 8.28
N GLN A 96 2.83 30.89 8.31
CA GLN A 96 4.11 30.20 8.45
C GLN A 96 4.91 30.14 7.13
N GLY A 97 4.34 30.62 6.01
CA GLY A 97 4.97 30.59 4.69
C GLY A 97 5.06 29.19 4.07
N LEU A 98 4.16 28.27 4.45
CA LEU A 98 4.15 26.90 3.93
C LEU A 98 3.23 26.75 2.73
N ILE A 99 2.22 27.59 2.60
CA ILE A 99 1.28 27.59 1.48
C ILE A 99 1.07 29.00 0.94
N GLU A 100 0.71 29.09 -0.34
CA GLU A 100 0.17 30.26 -1.01
C GLU A 100 -1.30 30.05 -1.34
N ILE A 101 -2.11 31.11 -1.17
CA ILE A 101 -3.53 31.12 -1.48
C ILE A 101 -3.76 32.10 -2.63
N LYS A 102 -4.11 31.58 -3.80
CA LYS A 102 -4.45 32.36 -5.02
C LYS A 102 -5.94 32.27 -5.31
N ASN A 103 -6.44 33.10 -6.23
CA ASN A 103 -7.86 33.15 -6.57
C ASN A 103 -8.44 31.79 -7.02
N PHE A 104 -7.61 30.93 -7.56
CA PHE A 104 -8.00 29.62 -8.12
C PHE A 104 -7.60 28.43 -7.24
N GLY A 105 -6.98 28.65 -6.05
CA GLY A 105 -6.68 27.59 -5.11
C GLY A 105 -5.42 27.79 -4.28
N MET A 106 -5.11 26.81 -3.49
CA MET A 106 -3.95 26.75 -2.61
C MET A 106 -2.81 25.94 -3.26
N PHE A 107 -1.57 26.35 -2.98
CA PHE A 107 -0.34 25.72 -3.46
C PHE A 107 0.64 25.60 -2.30
N LEU A 108 1.54 24.62 -2.33
CA LEU A 108 2.71 24.64 -1.46
C LEU A 108 3.72 25.70 -1.94
N THR A 109 4.46 26.26 -0.99
CA THR A 109 5.71 26.97 -1.26
C THR A 109 6.87 25.95 -1.30
N GLU A 110 8.06 26.35 -1.76
CA GLU A 110 9.28 25.50 -1.67
C GLU A 110 9.53 25.03 -0.22
N LYS A 111 9.30 25.94 0.75
CA LYS A 111 9.36 25.60 2.18
C LYS A 111 8.31 24.58 2.57
N GLY A 112 7.09 24.68 2.03
CA GLY A 112 6.00 23.73 2.27
C GLY A 112 6.31 22.35 1.72
N GLU A 113 6.88 22.26 0.53
CA GLU A 113 7.30 20.98 -0.08
C GLU A 113 8.39 20.29 0.75
N SER A 114 9.40 21.04 1.21
CA SER A 114 10.42 20.53 2.12
C SER A 114 9.81 20.01 3.42
N VAL A 115 8.89 20.78 4.03
CA VAL A 115 8.23 20.38 5.29
C VAL A 115 7.39 19.12 5.10
N VAL A 116 6.64 18.96 4.01
CA VAL A 116 5.88 17.74 3.72
C VAL A 116 6.83 16.54 3.62
N LYS A 117 7.91 16.66 2.87
CA LYS A 117 8.91 15.60 2.70
C LYS A 117 9.58 15.22 4.02
N ASP A 118 9.96 16.20 4.84
CA ASP A 118 10.67 15.95 6.09
C ASP A 118 9.73 15.47 7.21
N ALA A 119 8.45 15.89 7.17
CA ALA A 119 7.44 15.47 8.14
C ALA A 119 6.85 14.07 7.84
N ALA A 120 6.83 13.62 6.57
CA ALA A 120 6.25 12.34 6.19
C ALA A 120 6.77 11.16 7.04
N PRO A 121 8.10 10.95 7.21
CA PRO A 121 8.60 9.86 8.05
C PRO A 121 8.29 10.03 9.54
N ILE A 122 8.03 11.26 10.00
CA ILE A 122 7.62 11.53 11.38
C ILE A 122 6.15 11.16 11.57
N VAL A 123 5.29 11.57 10.65
CA VAL A 123 3.86 11.27 10.66
C VAL A 123 3.63 9.76 10.54
N ASP A 124 4.36 9.09 9.65
CA ASP A 124 4.28 7.64 9.51
C ASP A 124 4.65 6.94 10.83
N ARG A 125 5.72 7.36 11.48
CA ARG A 125 6.11 6.79 12.79
C ARG A 125 5.12 7.08 13.91
N LEU A 126 4.51 8.28 13.92
CA LEU A 126 3.62 8.70 15.00
C LEU A 126 2.19 8.18 14.84
N PHE A 127 1.70 8.04 13.62
CA PHE A 127 0.27 7.86 13.38
C PHE A 127 -0.11 6.72 12.45
N ASN A 128 0.79 6.26 11.58
CA ASN A 128 0.40 5.39 10.47
C ASN A 128 1.24 4.11 10.34
N ALA A 129 2.43 4.03 10.93
CA ALA A 129 3.28 2.87 10.78
C ALA A 129 3.81 2.39 12.12
N SER A 130 3.65 1.12 12.42
CA SER A 130 4.47 0.50 13.44
C SER A 130 5.93 0.51 12.97
N GLN A 131 6.88 0.50 13.90
CA GLN A 131 8.32 0.42 13.55
C GLN A 131 8.61 -0.78 12.63
N ALA A 132 7.83 -1.86 12.77
CA ALA A 132 7.94 -3.04 11.93
C ALA A 132 7.56 -2.76 10.46
N GLU A 133 6.55 -1.91 10.22
CA GLU A 133 6.14 -1.51 8.86
C GLU A 133 7.25 -0.75 8.14
N VAL A 134 7.84 0.23 8.81
CA VAL A 134 8.97 1.01 8.24
C VAL A 134 10.16 0.08 7.90
N TRP A 135 10.52 -0.81 8.81
CA TRP A 135 11.61 -1.75 8.57
C TRP A 135 11.30 -2.74 7.46
N LEU A 136 10.07 -3.23 7.40
CA LEU A 136 9.66 -4.14 6.34
C LEU A 136 9.67 -3.47 4.97
N ALA A 137 9.17 -2.25 4.86
CA ALA A 137 9.20 -1.46 3.62
C ALA A 137 10.65 -1.25 3.13
N GLN A 138 11.55 -0.84 4.04
CA GLN A 138 12.98 -0.69 3.75
C GLN A 138 13.64 -2.00 3.33
N ALA A 139 13.36 -3.11 4.04
CA ALA A 139 13.91 -4.43 3.72
C ALA A 139 13.44 -4.98 2.38
N LEU A 140 12.24 -4.58 1.94
CA LEU A 140 11.66 -4.99 0.66
C LEU A 140 11.93 -4.00 -0.49
N GLY A 141 12.43 -2.79 -0.21
CA GLY A 141 12.71 -1.76 -1.22
C GLY A 141 11.46 -1.13 -1.84
N ILE A 142 10.38 -1.01 -1.09
CA ILE A 142 9.08 -0.47 -1.52
C ILE A 142 8.66 0.72 -0.67
N ASP A 143 7.72 1.53 -1.17
CA ASP A 143 7.32 2.78 -0.51
C ASP A 143 6.65 2.56 0.83
N ARG A 144 5.79 1.55 0.95
CA ARG A 144 5.00 1.34 2.16
C ARG A 144 4.65 -0.12 2.43
N THR A 145 4.60 -0.47 3.71
CA THR A 145 3.94 -1.69 4.17
C THR A 145 2.86 -1.37 5.20
N ILE A 146 1.81 -2.16 5.23
CA ILE A 146 0.72 -2.13 6.19
C ILE A 146 0.65 -3.52 6.80
N ILE A 147 0.82 -3.62 8.12
CA ILE A 147 0.86 -4.90 8.83
C ILE A 147 -0.39 -5.03 9.70
N VAL A 148 -1.25 -5.98 9.34
CA VAL A 148 -2.41 -6.33 10.16
C VAL A 148 -2.05 -7.41 11.19
N ALA A 149 -2.66 -7.36 12.37
CA ALA A 149 -2.39 -8.32 13.43
C ALA A 149 -2.77 -9.76 13.03
N GLY A 150 -2.04 -10.74 13.57
CA GLY A 150 -2.35 -12.16 13.48
C GLY A 150 -1.65 -12.94 12.37
N ASP A 151 -2.18 -14.13 12.05
CA ASP A 151 -1.71 -15.04 11.00
C ASP A 151 -2.88 -15.53 10.15
N ALA A 152 -2.93 -15.16 8.88
CA ALA A 152 -4.00 -15.55 7.97
C ALA A 152 -4.00 -17.05 7.60
N ASP A 153 -2.92 -17.77 7.87
CA ASP A 153 -2.88 -19.22 7.74
C ASP A 153 -3.67 -19.93 8.86
N LEU A 154 -3.82 -19.28 10.01
CA LEU A 154 -4.50 -19.81 11.20
C LEU A 154 -5.86 -19.13 11.46
N GLN A 155 -6.01 -17.86 11.10
CA GLN A 155 -7.10 -16.98 11.53
C GLN A 155 -7.76 -16.27 10.35
N SER A 156 -9.01 -16.60 10.06
CA SER A 156 -9.72 -16.05 8.90
C SER A 156 -10.08 -14.55 9.03
N TRP A 157 -10.23 -14.03 10.24
CA TRP A 157 -10.55 -12.62 10.49
C TRP A 157 -9.42 -11.65 10.05
N VAL A 158 -8.19 -12.15 9.90
CA VAL A 158 -7.05 -11.37 9.38
C VAL A 158 -7.33 -10.82 7.98
N TYR A 159 -8.09 -11.56 7.16
CA TYR A 159 -8.54 -11.06 5.85
C TYR A 159 -9.51 -9.89 5.96
N ASP A 160 -10.28 -9.84 7.04
CA ASP A 160 -11.22 -8.74 7.29
C ASP A 160 -10.47 -7.46 7.61
N LEU A 161 -9.47 -7.52 8.49
CA LEU A 161 -8.58 -6.39 8.79
C LEU A 161 -7.84 -5.93 7.55
N ALA A 162 -7.25 -6.86 6.78
CA ALA A 162 -6.56 -6.51 5.54
C ALA A 162 -7.49 -5.85 4.50
N GLY A 163 -8.77 -6.20 4.51
CA GLY A 163 -9.78 -5.56 3.65
C GLY A 163 -10.15 -4.16 4.12
N GLU A 164 -10.22 -3.91 5.42
CA GLU A 164 -10.42 -2.58 6.00
C GLU A 164 -9.23 -1.66 5.70
N GLU A 165 -8.00 -2.18 5.80
CA GLU A 165 -6.79 -1.45 5.41
C GLU A 165 -6.71 -1.20 3.90
N LEU A 166 -7.16 -2.15 3.06
CA LEU A 166 -7.29 -1.93 1.62
C LEU A 166 -8.27 -0.79 1.32
N ASN A 167 -9.42 -0.74 1.99
CA ASN A 167 -10.39 0.35 1.83
C ASN A 167 -9.77 1.70 2.23
N SER A 168 -9.03 1.75 3.33
CA SER A 168 -8.34 2.95 3.81
C SER A 168 -7.25 3.41 2.83
N ALA A 169 -6.42 2.48 2.33
CA ALA A 169 -5.39 2.76 1.34
C ALA A 169 -5.98 3.29 0.03
N LEU A 170 -7.06 2.69 -0.47
CA LEU A 170 -7.74 3.17 -1.69
C LEU A 170 -8.33 4.57 -1.50
N ASN A 171 -8.93 4.87 -0.35
CA ASN A 171 -9.42 6.22 -0.07
C ASN A 171 -8.31 7.28 -0.09
N LEU A 172 -7.11 6.91 0.33
CA LEU A 172 -5.94 7.79 0.33
C LEU A 172 -5.36 7.99 -1.08
N LEU A 173 -5.25 6.90 -1.86
CA LEU A 173 -4.54 6.90 -3.14
C LEU A 173 -5.39 7.37 -4.33
N LEU A 174 -6.69 7.08 -4.31
CA LEU A 174 -7.57 7.39 -5.44
C LEU A 174 -7.87 8.89 -5.51
N PRO A 175 -7.75 9.51 -6.71
CA PRO A 175 -8.13 10.90 -6.92
C PRO A 175 -9.64 11.12 -6.71
N LEU A 176 -10.05 12.37 -6.53
CA LEU A 176 -11.47 12.79 -6.49
C LEU A 176 -11.99 13.11 -7.90
N ALA A 177 -11.89 12.14 -8.80
CA ALA A 177 -12.27 12.23 -10.19
C ALA A 177 -12.76 10.85 -10.67
N ASP A 178 -12.87 10.66 -11.97
CA ASP A 178 -13.04 9.34 -12.56
C ASP A 178 -11.76 8.52 -12.29
N CYS A 179 -11.92 7.33 -11.74
CA CYS A 179 -10.81 6.48 -11.31
C CYS A 179 -10.93 5.08 -11.88
N ILE A 180 -9.85 4.54 -12.38
CA ILE A 180 -9.75 3.17 -12.88
C ILE A 180 -8.89 2.34 -11.93
N VAL A 181 -9.49 1.27 -11.40
CA VAL A 181 -8.82 0.32 -10.50
C VAL A 181 -8.73 -1.04 -11.20
N THR A 182 -7.54 -1.42 -11.62
CA THR A 182 -7.31 -2.76 -12.18
C THR A 182 -7.09 -3.78 -11.08
N VAL A 183 -7.81 -4.89 -11.14
CA VAL A 183 -7.82 -5.91 -10.09
C VAL A 183 -7.46 -7.28 -10.66
N MET A 184 -6.42 -7.88 -10.09
CA MET A 184 -6.09 -9.28 -10.36
C MET A 184 -6.97 -10.22 -9.54
N GLY A 185 -7.28 -11.39 -10.09
CA GLY A 185 -8.00 -12.41 -9.37
C GLY A 185 -7.15 -13.07 -8.26
N GLY A 186 -7.80 -13.84 -7.42
CA GLY A 186 -7.14 -14.65 -6.39
C GLY A 186 -7.94 -14.77 -5.11
N LYS A 187 -7.65 -15.84 -4.34
CA LYS A 187 -8.39 -16.13 -3.09
C LYS A 187 -8.27 -15.00 -2.05
N THR A 188 -7.09 -14.42 -1.92
CA THR A 188 -6.83 -13.32 -0.98
C THR A 188 -7.65 -12.10 -1.39
N ILE A 189 -7.54 -11.69 -2.67
CA ILE A 189 -8.24 -10.51 -3.17
C ILE A 189 -9.75 -10.67 -3.07
N ALA A 190 -10.29 -11.84 -3.43
CA ALA A 190 -11.72 -12.13 -3.30
C ALA A 190 -12.25 -12.08 -1.86
N LYS A 191 -11.39 -12.34 -0.85
CA LYS A 191 -11.77 -12.21 0.56
C LYS A 191 -11.76 -10.76 1.03
N VAL A 192 -10.68 -10.01 0.75
CA VAL A 192 -10.54 -8.62 1.19
C VAL A 192 -11.50 -7.69 0.47
N ALA A 193 -11.87 -7.98 -0.78
CA ALA A 193 -12.85 -7.24 -1.57
C ALA A 193 -14.20 -7.04 -0.86
N LYS A 194 -14.59 -8.00 -0.03
CA LYS A 194 -15.86 -7.97 0.71
C LYS A 194 -15.94 -6.89 1.80
N LYS A 195 -14.79 -6.30 2.16
CA LYS A 195 -14.69 -5.26 3.20
C LYS A 195 -14.63 -3.85 2.62
N LEU A 196 -14.55 -3.73 1.30
CA LEU A 196 -14.73 -2.44 0.65
C LEU A 196 -16.14 -1.91 0.91
N ASN A 197 -16.28 -0.60 0.92
CA ASN A 197 -17.56 0.04 1.21
C ASN A 197 -17.76 1.32 0.38
N ARG A 198 -18.94 1.93 0.53
CA ARG A 198 -19.38 3.07 -0.27
C ARG A 198 -18.57 4.35 -0.05
N SER A 199 -17.76 4.45 0.99
CA SER A 199 -16.89 5.61 1.18
C SER A 199 -15.93 5.83 0.00
N LEU A 200 -15.59 4.75 -0.71
CA LEU A 200 -14.72 4.81 -1.89
C LEU A 200 -15.36 5.52 -3.09
N SER A 201 -16.68 5.49 -3.21
CA SER A 201 -17.40 6.15 -4.32
C SER A 201 -17.99 7.51 -3.92
N GLU A 202 -17.76 7.96 -2.68
CA GLU A 202 -18.15 9.29 -2.27
C GLU A 202 -17.30 10.34 -2.99
N ASN A 203 -17.93 11.10 -3.90
CA ASN A 203 -17.31 12.18 -4.67
C ASN A 203 -16.32 11.73 -5.75
N ARG A 204 -16.36 10.48 -6.21
CA ARG A 204 -15.59 9.98 -7.36
C ARG A 204 -16.40 8.95 -8.15
N SER A 205 -16.14 8.88 -9.43
CA SER A 205 -16.63 7.80 -10.30
C SER A 205 -15.57 6.69 -10.32
N LEU A 206 -15.95 5.49 -9.89
CA LEU A 206 -15.02 4.39 -9.66
C LEU A 206 -15.37 3.23 -10.60
N ILE A 207 -14.40 2.84 -11.43
CA ILE A 207 -14.50 1.71 -12.35
C ILE A 207 -13.48 0.65 -11.98
N PHE A 208 -13.96 -0.57 -11.74
CA PHE A 208 -13.10 -1.74 -11.52
C PHE A 208 -12.92 -2.52 -12.81
N VAL A 209 -11.67 -2.80 -13.18
CA VAL A 209 -11.32 -3.46 -14.43
C VAL A 209 -10.54 -4.76 -14.13
N PRO A 210 -10.88 -5.92 -14.74
CA PRO A 210 -10.16 -7.15 -14.53
C PRO A 210 -8.77 -7.10 -15.16
N GLY A 211 -7.71 -7.29 -14.37
CA GLY A 211 -6.32 -7.18 -14.83
C GLY A 211 -5.86 -8.31 -15.75
N ARG A 212 -6.65 -9.37 -15.92
CA ARG A 212 -6.33 -10.49 -16.80
C ARG A 212 -7.59 -11.28 -17.22
N GLY A 213 -7.45 -12.03 -18.30
CA GLY A 213 -8.44 -13.01 -18.72
C GLY A 213 -8.63 -14.15 -17.68
N ALA A 214 -9.63 -14.98 -17.90
CA ALA A 214 -10.00 -16.06 -16.99
C ALA A 214 -8.97 -17.22 -17.02
N LEU A 215 -8.58 -17.69 -15.83
CA LEU A 215 -7.74 -18.90 -15.66
C LEU A 215 -8.52 -20.20 -15.85
N GLY A 216 -9.85 -20.12 -15.68
CA GLY A 216 -10.68 -21.29 -15.45
C GLY A 216 -10.62 -21.77 -13.99
N GLY A 217 -11.61 -22.52 -13.57
CA GLY A 217 -11.70 -23.05 -12.21
C GLY A 217 -12.78 -22.38 -11.36
N ARG A 218 -12.45 -21.93 -10.15
CA ARG A 218 -13.46 -21.36 -9.22
C ARG A 218 -13.83 -19.94 -9.64
N VAL A 219 -15.04 -19.77 -10.15
CA VAL A 219 -15.57 -18.50 -10.68
C VAL A 219 -15.36 -17.32 -9.71
N ASN A 220 -15.66 -17.49 -8.43
CA ASN A 220 -15.61 -16.42 -7.44
C ASN A 220 -14.19 -15.92 -7.05
N THR A 221 -13.14 -16.46 -7.66
CA THR A 221 -11.76 -16.01 -7.49
C THR A 221 -11.12 -15.52 -8.78
N GLU A 222 -11.89 -15.52 -9.87
CA GLU A 222 -11.47 -14.92 -11.14
C GLU A 222 -11.56 -13.41 -11.09
N SER A 223 -10.75 -12.70 -11.89
CA SER A 223 -10.69 -11.25 -11.91
C SER A 223 -12.08 -10.62 -12.16
N ASN A 224 -12.84 -11.13 -13.13
CA ASN A 224 -14.20 -10.67 -13.44
C ASN A 224 -15.15 -10.72 -12.23
N ALA A 225 -15.13 -11.83 -11.47
CA ALA A 225 -15.99 -11.97 -10.30
C ALA A 225 -15.55 -11.05 -9.14
N VAL A 226 -14.25 -10.80 -9.00
CA VAL A 226 -13.73 -9.93 -7.96
C VAL A 226 -14.06 -8.46 -8.24
N VAL A 227 -13.90 -7.99 -9.50
CA VAL A 227 -14.27 -6.61 -9.86
C VAL A 227 -15.78 -6.37 -9.69
N GLN A 228 -16.61 -7.34 -10.04
CA GLN A 228 -18.06 -7.27 -9.81
C GLN A 228 -18.39 -7.13 -8.31
N GLU A 229 -17.73 -7.92 -7.44
CA GLU A 229 -17.94 -7.83 -6.00
C GLU A 229 -17.46 -6.49 -5.45
N MET A 230 -16.31 -5.97 -5.89
CA MET A 230 -15.80 -4.66 -5.49
C MET A 230 -16.75 -3.53 -5.92
N ALA A 231 -17.24 -3.56 -7.17
CA ALA A 231 -18.21 -2.59 -7.65
C ALA A 231 -19.50 -2.62 -6.84
N ARG A 232 -20.03 -3.82 -6.55
CA ARG A 232 -21.23 -4.00 -5.72
C ARG A 232 -21.04 -3.43 -4.29
N ALA A 233 -19.89 -3.69 -3.68
CA ALA A 233 -19.58 -3.26 -2.31
C ALA A 233 -19.42 -1.74 -2.21
N THR A 234 -18.82 -1.11 -3.21
CA THR A 234 -18.53 0.33 -3.22
C THR A 234 -19.63 1.18 -3.86
N GLY A 235 -20.50 0.58 -4.67
CA GLY A 235 -21.46 1.32 -5.52
C GLY A 235 -20.83 1.93 -6.78
N GLY A 236 -19.60 1.50 -7.14
CA GLY A 236 -18.94 1.82 -8.40
C GLY A 236 -19.44 0.94 -9.57
N SER A 237 -18.83 1.09 -10.72
CA SER A 237 -19.05 0.27 -11.91
C SER A 237 -17.90 -0.73 -12.13
N TYR A 238 -18.07 -1.64 -13.07
CA TYR A 238 -17.03 -2.57 -13.47
C TYR A 238 -17.10 -2.91 -14.96
N GLU A 239 -15.94 -3.25 -15.50
CA GLU A 239 -15.80 -3.84 -16.82
C GLU A 239 -15.61 -5.36 -16.72
N SER A 240 -15.75 -6.06 -17.84
CA SER A 240 -15.54 -7.52 -17.92
C SER A 240 -14.65 -7.88 -19.10
N LEU A 241 -13.68 -8.75 -18.86
CA LEU A 241 -12.79 -9.28 -19.88
C LEU A 241 -13.11 -10.77 -20.11
N PHE A 242 -13.99 -11.05 -21.06
CA PHE A 242 -14.46 -12.41 -21.38
C PHE A 242 -13.49 -13.15 -22.32
N LEU A 243 -12.25 -13.27 -21.91
CA LEU A 243 -11.21 -14.00 -22.62
C LEU A 243 -10.52 -15.00 -21.71
N PRO A 244 -10.02 -16.13 -22.24
CA PRO A 244 -9.07 -16.95 -21.50
C PRO A 244 -7.81 -16.15 -21.15
N GLU A 245 -7.17 -16.43 -20.00
CA GLU A 245 -5.88 -15.84 -19.63
C GLU A 245 -4.83 -16.09 -20.71
N HIS A 246 -4.87 -17.25 -21.34
CA HIS A 246 -3.90 -17.68 -22.36
C HIS A 246 -4.59 -17.96 -23.69
N VAL A 247 -4.10 -17.29 -24.74
CA VAL A 247 -4.54 -17.47 -26.12
C VAL A 247 -3.32 -17.58 -27.06
N SER A 248 -3.49 -18.19 -28.22
CA SER A 248 -2.43 -18.22 -29.22
C SER A 248 -2.09 -16.82 -29.73
N LYS A 249 -0.88 -16.64 -30.28
CA LYS A 249 -0.44 -15.35 -30.85
C LYS A 249 -1.42 -14.79 -31.89
N ASP A 250 -1.93 -15.67 -32.76
CA ASP A 250 -2.82 -15.24 -33.85
C ASP A 250 -4.22 -14.91 -33.34
N ALA A 251 -4.75 -15.70 -32.40
CA ALA A 251 -5.99 -15.39 -31.71
C ALA A 251 -5.86 -14.04 -30.95
N TYR A 252 -4.78 -13.79 -30.24
CA TYR A 252 -4.54 -12.52 -29.55
C TYR A 252 -4.59 -11.32 -30.51
N ARG A 253 -3.92 -11.41 -31.66
CA ARG A 253 -3.92 -10.32 -32.66
C ARG A 253 -5.29 -10.00 -33.21
N SER A 254 -6.16 -10.99 -33.32
CA SER A 254 -7.54 -10.80 -33.78
C SER A 254 -8.40 -10.22 -32.67
N LEU A 255 -8.29 -10.75 -31.46
CA LEU A 255 -9.08 -10.36 -30.30
C LEU A 255 -8.81 -8.92 -29.84
N VAL A 256 -7.56 -8.44 -29.86
CA VAL A 256 -7.22 -7.07 -29.48
C VAL A 256 -7.71 -5.98 -30.48
N ARG A 257 -8.20 -6.42 -31.65
CA ARG A 257 -8.84 -5.52 -32.63
C ARG A 257 -10.33 -5.36 -32.40
N ASP A 258 -10.91 -6.22 -31.58
CA ASP A 258 -12.31 -6.11 -31.19
C ASP A 258 -12.48 -4.86 -30.31
N PRO A 259 -13.45 -3.96 -30.61
CA PRO A 259 -13.63 -2.71 -29.89
C PRO A 259 -13.89 -2.89 -28.39
N GLU A 260 -14.67 -3.91 -27.99
CA GLU A 260 -15.00 -4.17 -26.59
C GLU A 260 -13.75 -4.63 -25.83
N ILE A 261 -12.98 -5.51 -26.43
CA ILE A 261 -11.75 -6.03 -25.81
C ILE A 261 -10.68 -4.94 -25.75
N SER A 262 -10.50 -4.18 -26.83
CA SER A 262 -9.50 -3.11 -26.89
C SER A 262 -9.83 -1.99 -25.89
N GLY A 263 -11.12 -1.68 -25.65
CA GLY A 263 -11.57 -0.74 -24.63
C GLY A 263 -11.08 -1.16 -23.23
N VAL A 264 -11.39 -2.39 -22.82
CA VAL A 264 -10.96 -2.91 -21.50
C VAL A 264 -9.42 -2.94 -21.37
N LEU A 265 -8.69 -3.31 -22.44
CA LEU A 265 -7.23 -3.28 -22.42
C LEU A 265 -6.66 -1.86 -22.33
N GLN A 266 -7.35 -0.88 -22.91
CA GLN A 266 -7.01 0.54 -22.77
C GLN A 266 -7.22 1.00 -21.33
N ASP A 267 -8.33 0.68 -20.68
CA ASP A 267 -8.60 1.00 -19.29
C ASP A 267 -7.58 0.40 -18.35
N ILE A 268 -7.18 -0.88 -18.59
CA ILE A 268 -6.06 -1.49 -17.86
C ILE A 268 -4.77 -0.66 -17.98
N SER A 269 -4.49 -0.10 -19.17
CA SER A 269 -3.29 0.71 -19.40
C SER A 269 -3.34 2.09 -18.76
N GLN A 270 -4.53 2.58 -18.42
CA GLN A 270 -4.79 3.89 -17.80
C GLN A 270 -5.12 3.79 -16.31
N SER A 271 -4.86 2.65 -15.69
CA SER A 271 -5.17 2.41 -14.28
C SER A 271 -4.48 3.39 -13.34
N ASP A 272 -5.24 4.00 -12.44
CA ASP A 272 -4.72 4.79 -11.32
C ASP A 272 -4.14 3.89 -10.24
N VAL A 273 -4.78 2.74 -10.00
CA VAL A 273 -4.36 1.75 -9.01
C VAL A 273 -4.45 0.35 -9.59
N VAL A 274 -3.43 -0.48 -9.31
CA VAL A 274 -3.48 -1.93 -9.54
C VAL A 274 -3.52 -2.66 -8.21
N ILE A 275 -4.50 -3.56 -8.03
CA ILE A 275 -4.62 -4.44 -6.86
C ILE A 275 -4.29 -5.86 -7.29
N HIS A 276 -3.32 -6.49 -6.59
CA HIS A 276 -2.95 -7.87 -6.88
C HIS A 276 -2.56 -8.67 -5.65
N GLY A 277 -2.61 -9.99 -5.77
CA GLY A 277 -2.07 -10.92 -4.78
C GLY A 277 -0.72 -11.47 -5.19
N ILE A 278 0.02 -12.01 -4.23
CA ILE A 278 1.26 -12.76 -4.49
C ILE A 278 0.97 -14.25 -4.34
N GLY A 279 1.12 -15.00 -5.42
CA GLY A 279 0.81 -16.44 -5.51
C GLY A 279 2.01 -17.31 -5.12
N LEU A 280 1.76 -18.46 -4.47
CA LEU A 280 2.78 -19.52 -4.34
C LEU A 280 2.93 -20.23 -5.68
N ALA A 281 4.16 -20.38 -6.17
CA ALA A 281 4.44 -20.97 -7.48
C ALA A 281 3.74 -22.32 -7.69
N SER A 282 3.86 -23.24 -6.72
CA SER A 282 3.24 -24.56 -6.80
C SER A 282 1.70 -24.55 -6.82
N GLU A 283 1.07 -23.61 -6.10
CA GLU A 283 -0.40 -23.47 -6.09
C GLU A 283 -0.90 -22.87 -7.41
N MET A 284 -0.20 -21.85 -7.93
CA MET A 284 -0.58 -21.21 -9.18
C MET A 284 -0.36 -22.10 -10.39
N ALA A 285 0.73 -22.87 -10.43
CA ALA A 285 0.96 -23.86 -11.48
C ALA A 285 -0.13 -24.93 -11.51
N ARG A 286 -0.55 -25.47 -10.34
CA ARG A 286 -1.67 -26.43 -10.28
C ARG A 286 -2.99 -25.80 -10.74
N ARG A 287 -3.27 -24.53 -10.39
CA ARG A 287 -4.48 -23.84 -10.87
C ARG A 287 -4.52 -23.70 -12.39
N ARG A 288 -3.34 -23.59 -13.03
CA ARG A 288 -3.19 -23.54 -14.49
C ARG A 288 -3.14 -24.91 -15.15
N GLY A 289 -3.33 -26.01 -14.39
CA GLY A 289 -3.36 -27.34 -14.93
C GLY A 289 -1.99 -27.91 -15.32
N TYR A 290 -0.89 -27.40 -14.72
CA TYR A 290 0.44 -27.96 -14.96
C TYR A 290 0.50 -29.44 -14.56
N ASP A 291 1.04 -30.25 -15.45
CA ASP A 291 1.28 -31.67 -15.19
C ASP A 291 2.47 -31.90 -14.23
N SER A 292 2.72 -33.15 -13.91
CA SER A 292 3.79 -33.54 -12.99
C SER A 292 5.19 -33.16 -13.49
N VAL A 293 5.42 -33.17 -14.81
CA VAL A 293 6.71 -32.81 -15.43
C VAL A 293 6.96 -31.29 -15.29
N ALA A 294 5.96 -30.50 -15.68
CA ALA A 294 6.06 -29.04 -15.53
C ALA A 294 6.21 -28.60 -14.07
N LEU A 295 5.50 -29.26 -13.14
CA LEU A 295 5.66 -29.02 -11.70
C LEU A 295 7.05 -29.41 -11.18
N ALA A 296 7.64 -30.51 -11.69
CA ALA A 296 9.01 -30.91 -11.33
C ALA A 296 10.02 -29.86 -11.82
N ARG A 297 9.90 -29.42 -13.09
CA ARG A 297 10.76 -28.36 -13.66
C ARG A 297 10.73 -27.07 -12.85
N LEU A 298 9.54 -26.61 -12.40
CA LEU A 298 9.44 -25.42 -11.54
C LEU A 298 10.14 -25.61 -10.19
N ARG A 299 10.09 -26.83 -9.60
CA ARG A 299 10.80 -27.14 -8.37
C ARG A 299 12.32 -27.17 -8.56
N GLU A 300 12.81 -27.80 -9.65
CA GLU A 300 14.23 -27.83 -10.00
C GLU A 300 14.79 -26.40 -10.18
N ASN A 301 14.00 -25.53 -10.81
CA ASN A 301 14.32 -24.10 -10.96
C ASN A 301 14.02 -23.28 -9.69
N LYS A 302 13.67 -23.93 -8.57
CA LYS A 302 13.41 -23.28 -7.26
C LYS A 302 12.36 -22.18 -7.29
N ALA A 303 11.36 -22.26 -8.17
CA ALA A 303 10.27 -21.32 -8.24
C ALA A 303 9.48 -21.26 -6.92
N VAL A 304 9.39 -20.09 -6.29
CA VAL A 304 8.68 -19.88 -5.02
C VAL A 304 7.42 -19.05 -5.15
N THR A 305 7.36 -18.16 -6.13
CA THR A 305 6.21 -17.26 -6.32
C THR A 305 5.80 -17.15 -7.78
N GLU A 306 4.55 -16.74 -7.98
CA GLU A 306 4.02 -16.36 -9.29
C GLU A 306 3.20 -15.08 -9.15
N CYS A 307 3.51 -14.09 -10.01
CA CYS A 307 2.75 -12.86 -10.19
C CYS A 307 2.75 -12.47 -11.67
N PHE A 308 1.61 -12.04 -12.20
CA PHE A 308 1.46 -11.54 -13.58
C PHE A 308 1.98 -12.50 -14.66
N GLY A 309 1.82 -13.83 -14.44
CA GLY A 309 2.32 -14.86 -15.36
C GLY A 309 3.83 -15.13 -15.27
N CYS A 310 4.57 -14.45 -14.38
CA CYS A 310 5.98 -14.69 -14.15
C CYS A 310 6.18 -15.55 -12.89
N PHE A 311 6.94 -16.64 -13.04
CA PHE A 311 7.42 -17.43 -11.92
C PHE A 311 8.80 -16.98 -11.52
N PHE A 312 9.05 -16.79 -10.23
CA PHE A 312 10.32 -16.30 -9.71
C PHE A 312 10.90 -17.28 -8.69
N ASP A 313 12.24 -17.40 -8.67
CA ASP A 313 12.98 -18.08 -7.62
C ASP A 313 13.10 -17.23 -6.35
N GLU A 314 13.80 -17.72 -5.30
CA GLU A 314 14.00 -16.97 -4.04
C GLU A 314 14.86 -15.71 -4.23
N GLU A 315 15.71 -15.67 -5.24
CA GLU A 315 16.57 -14.53 -5.62
C GLU A 315 15.83 -13.50 -6.47
N GLY A 316 14.62 -13.80 -6.94
CA GLY A 316 13.79 -12.92 -7.77
C GLY A 316 14.05 -13.08 -9.26
N HIS A 317 14.85 -14.05 -9.71
CA HIS A 317 15.02 -14.30 -11.14
C HIS A 317 13.77 -14.94 -11.73
N VAL A 318 13.39 -14.52 -12.94
CA VAL A 318 12.28 -15.14 -13.68
C VAL A 318 12.72 -16.48 -14.21
N VAL A 319 12.15 -17.57 -13.69
CA VAL A 319 12.45 -18.94 -14.09
C VAL A 319 11.51 -19.47 -15.16
N GLU A 320 10.30 -18.95 -15.23
CA GLU A 320 9.32 -19.26 -16.26
C GLU A 320 8.35 -18.10 -16.47
N ARG A 321 7.90 -17.89 -17.71
CA ARG A 321 6.95 -16.83 -18.07
C ARG A 321 5.81 -17.40 -18.91
N ILE A 322 4.59 -17.05 -18.52
CA ILE A 322 3.38 -17.30 -19.27
C ILE A 322 2.88 -15.96 -19.82
N ARG A 323 2.73 -15.84 -21.11
CA ARG A 323 2.09 -14.68 -21.70
C ARG A 323 0.60 -14.73 -21.41
N GLN A 324 0.08 -13.75 -20.70
CA GLN A 324 -1.34 -13.62 -20.38
C GLN A 324 -1.98 -12.49 -21.19
N VAL A 325 -3.30 -12.55 -21.37
CA VAL A 325 -4.07 -11.41 -21.87
C VAL A 325 -4.40 -10.48 -20.71
N GLY A 326 -4.11 -9.21 -20.86
CA GLY A 326 -4.27 -8.17 -19.82
C GLY A 326 -2.96 -7.57 -19.37
N LEU A 327 -2.89 -7.12 -18.13
CA LEU A 327 -1.77 -6.44 -17.54
C LEU A 327 -0.53 -7.33 -17.49
N GLN A 328 0.59 -6.84 -18.02
CA GLN A 328 1.88 -7.52 -17.96
C GLN A 328 2.71 -6.98 -16.81
N PHE A 329 3.64 -7.78 -16.30
CA PHE A 329 4.54 -7.39 -15.21
C PHE A 329 5.31 -6.11 -15.52
N GLU A 330 5.80 -5.96 -16.76
CA GLU A 330 6.57 -4.81 -17.22
C GLU A 330 5.78 -3.50 -17.24
N ASN A 331 4.45 -3.59 -17.37
CA ASN A 331 3.60 -2.40 -17.39
C ASN A 331 3.41 -1.77 -15.99
N LEU A 332 3.73 -2.48 -14.92
CA LEU A 332 3.55 -2.00 -13.54
C LEU A 332 4.33 -0.72 -13.25
N THR A 333 5.48 -0.52 -13.89
CA THR A 333 6.28 0.71 -13.72
C THR A 333 5.54 1.99 -14.15
N ASN A 334 4.54 1.87 -15.02
CA ASN A 334 3.74 2.98 -15.52
C ASN A 334 2.48 3.24 -14.67
N VAL A 335 2.17 2.37 -13.70
CA VAL A 335 0.99 2.50 -12.85
C VAL A 335 1.34 3.40 -11.66
N PRO A 336 0.56 4.46 -11.38
CA PRO A 336 0.85 5.37 -10.28
C PRO A 336 0.93 4.67 -8.92
N HIS A 337 0.01 3.76 -8.63
CA HIS A 337 -0.09 3.08 -7.35
C HIS A 337 -0.33 1.58 -7.51
N ILE A 338 0.42 0.77 -6.77
CA ILE A 338 0.31 -0.68 -6.78
C ILE A 338 0.04 -1.16 -5.35
N LEU A 339 -1.05 -1.89 -5.15
CA LEU A 339 -1.43 -2.51 -3.88
C LEU A 339 -1.26 -4.03 -3.97
N ALA A 340 -0.17 -4.53 -3.43
CA ALA A 340 0.08 -5.96 -3.29
C ALA A 340 -0.50 -6.48 -1.96
N ILE A 341 -1.28 -7.56 -1.98
CA ILE A 341 -1.88 -8.15 -0.77
C ILE A 341 -1.45 -9.59 -0.64
N ALA A 342 -0.68 -9.89 0.40
CA ALA A 342 -0.18 -11.23 0.66
C ALA A 342 -0.11 -11.50 2.15
N LEU A 343 -0.89 -12.46 2.62
CA LEU A 343 -1.11 -12.78 4.03
C LEU A 343 -0.75 -14.24 4.33
N GLY A 344 -0.28 -14.51 5.53
CA GLY A 344 0.09 -15.84 6.04
C GLY A 344 1.59 -16.12 5.98
N THR A 345 2.09 -16.77 7.02
CA THR A 345 3.52 -17.13 7.18
C THR A 345 4.08 -17.88 5.98
N ARG A 346 3.28 -18.74 5.34
CA ARG A 346 3.69 -19.52 4.16
C ARG A 346 4.09 -18.65 2.97
N LYS A 347 3.62 -17.41 2.90
CA LYS A 347 3.91 -16.48 1.81
C LYS A 347 5.17 -15.63 2.00
N ALA A 348 5.81 -15.67 3.16
CA ALA A 348 6.96 -14.83 3.46
C ALA A 348 8.09 -14.90 2.41
N LYS A 349 8.45 -16.12 1.96
CA LYS A 349 9.43 -16.31 0.87
C LYS A 349 8.94 -15.77 -0.46
N ALA A 350 7.66 -16.01 -0.79
CA ALA A 350 7.06 -15.52 -2.03
C ALA A 350 7.01 -13.99 -2.07
N ILE A 351 6.68 -13.35 -0.96
CA ILE A 351 6.70 -11.88 -0.81
C ILE A 351 8.12 -11.36 -1.08
N LYS A 352 9.14 -11.88 -0.37
CA LYS A 352 10.53 -11.46 -0.57
C LYS A 352 10.98 -11.60 -2.03
N ALA A 353 10.69 -12.74 -2.66
CA ALA A 353 11.10 -13.01 -4.03
C ALA A 353 10.45 -12.03 -5.03
N TYR A 354 9.13 -11.80 -4.91
CA TYR A 354 8.43 -10.86 -5.79
C TYR A 354 8.90 -9.41 -5.59
N MET A 355 9.06 -8.96 -4.33
CA MET A 355 9.42 -7.58 -4.01
C MET A 355 10.81 -7.17 -4.51
N ARG A 356 11.69 -8.11 -4.82
CA ARG A 356 12.98 -7.81 -5.47
C ARG A 356 12.84 -7.17 -6.86
N ASN A 357 11.70 -7.38 -7.51
CA ASN A 357 11.40 -6.87 -8.84
C ASN A 357 10.17 -5.96 -8.87
N ALA A 358 9.45 -5.82 -7.78
CA ALA A 358 8.30 -4.94 -7.70
C ALA A 358 8.75 -3.48 -7.89
N PRO A 359 7.98 -2.64 -8.62
CA PRO A 359 8.23 -1.22 -8.67
C PRO A 359 8.19 -0.61 -7.27
N HIS A 360 9.06 0.39 -7.01
CA HIS A 360 9.20 0.96 -5.68
C HIS A 360 7.90 1.57 -5.13
N GLN A 361 7.03 2.13 -6.01
CA GLN A 361 5.70 2.68 -5.64
C GLN A 361 4.69 1.61 -5.17
N THR A 362 5.13 0.37 -4.98
CA THR A 362 4.29 -0.71 -4.44
C THR A 362 4.06 -0.51 -2.95
N TRP A 363 2.80 -0.64 -2.53
CA TRP A 363 2.42 -0.82 -1.14
C TRP A 363 2.09 -2.28 -0.89
N LEU A 364 2.54 -2.83 0.22
CA LEU A 364 2.24 -4.19 0.64
C LEU A 364 1.30 -4.18 1.85
N ILE A 365 0.16 -4.86 1.74
CA ILE A 365 -0.67 -5.23 2.88
C ILE A 365 -0.34 -6.68 3.23
N THR A 366 0.17 -6.89 4.43
CA THR A 366 0.54 -8.22 4.94
C THR A 366 0.12 -8.41 6.39
N ASP A 367 0.28 -9.62 6.93
CA ASP A 367 0.00 -9.88 8.33
C ASP A 367 1.28 -9.95 9.17
N GLU A 368 1.10 -9.86 10.48
CA GLU A 368 2.19 -9.86 11.47
C GLU A 368 3.07 -11.10 11.35
N ALA A 369 2.47 -12.27 11.11
CA ALA A 369 3.19 -13.52 11.02
C ALA A 369 4.12 -13.58 9.80
N ALA A 370 3.64 -13.15 8.62
CA ALA A 370 4.47 -13.06 7.42
C ALA A 370 5.55 -11.97 7.57
N ALA A 371 5.20 -10.80 8.13
CA ALA A 371 6.14 -9.70 8.38
C ALA A 371 7.30 -10.15 9.30
N ASN A 372 6.98 -10.78 10.43
CA ASN A 372 7.97 -11.31 11.37
C ASN A 372 8.87 -12.37 10.72
N GLN A 373 8.31 -13.27 9.91
CA GLN A 373 9.10 -14.28 9.19
C GLN A 373 10.07 -13.64 8.18
N ILE A 374 9.68 -12.56 7.51
CA ILE A 374 10.54 -11.83 6.57
C ILE A 374 11.66 -11.10 7.32
N LEU A 375 11.33 -10.36 8.38
CA LEU A 375 12.29 -9.57 9.16
C LEU A 375 13.29 -10.45 9.91
N ASN A 376 12.84 -11.53 10.56
CA ASN A 376 13.72 -12.46 11.28
C ASN A 376 14.65 -13.25 10.34
N GLY A 377 14.21 -13.53 9.12
CA GLY A 377 15.04 -14.13 8.08
C GLY A 377 16.12 -13.19 7.52
N SER A 378 15.94 -11.86 7.69
CA SER A 378 16.88 -10.83 7.21
C SER A 378 18.03 -10.57 8.20
N SER A 379 17.90 -10.95 9.48
CA SER A 379 18.95 -10.77 10.51
C SER A 379 20.17 -11.71 10.38
N ARG A 380 20.22 -12.57 9.34
CA ARG A 380 21.36 -13.44 9.02
C ARG A 380 22.26 -12.93 7.89
N LEU A 381 22.02 -11.72 7.40
CA LEU A 381 22.94 -11.05 6.49
C LEU A 381 23.85 -10.11 7.31
N LYS A 382 24.97 -10.69 7.78
CA LYS A 382 26.15 -9.94 8.20
C LYS A 382 26.98 -9.62 6.97
#